data_a454cee1bbe4e21735cf25ccbd046a51
#
_entry.id   a454cee1bbe4e21735cf25ccbd046a51
#
_cell.length_a   1.000
_cell.length_b   1.000
_cell.length_c   1.000
_cell.angle_alpha   90.00
_cell.angle_beta   90.00
_cell.angle_gamma   90.00
#
_symmetry.space_group_name_H-M   'P 1'
#
loop_
_entity.id
_entity.type
_entity.pdbx_description
1 polymer ?
#
loop_
_entity_poly.entity_id
_entity_poly.type
_entity_poly.pdbx_seq_one_letter_code
_entity_poly.pdbx_strand_id
1 'polypeptide(L)'
;LAALITVALRPSLLVWAPVFAIVMGVALWEVVRKRPRSLLSGIATVVASVLMVPVADHTIRGSINGIAWWWALMLGIYFTGTIIYVKTMIRERNNSRYLTFSIGYHAAFVLISLVFAVLASCGVVTGFSPYTRLWWTVGTWLLVIAAAISLFRSWAVPRSAHNGGKWTPKRVGKTEQLVALGVDIALAL
;
A
#
# COMPACT_ATOMS: atom_id res chain seq x y z
N LEU A 1 -21.37 -14.64 0.02
CA LEU A 1 -21.43 -16.10 -0.08
C LEU A 1 -20.01 -16.72 -0.11
N ALA A 2 -19.09 -16.27 -0.99
CA ALA A 2 -17.73 -16.81 -1.09
C ALA A 2 -16.98 -16.79 0.26
N ALA A 3 -16.98 -15.67 0.97
CA ALA A 3 -16.32 -15.54 2.28
C ALA A 3 -16.87 -16.55 3.32
N LEU A 4 -18.17 -16.78 3.34
CA LEU A 4 -18.77 -17.76 4.23
C LEU A 4 -18.34 -19.19 3.90
N ILE A 5 -18.26 -19.52 2.62
CA ILE A 5 -17.77 -20.82 2.16
C ILE A 5 -16.30 -20.99 2.56
N THR A 6 -15.48 -19.98 2.34
CA THR A 6 -14.05 -20.01 2.70
C THR A 6 -13.85 -20.24 4.20
N VAL A 7 -14.60 -19.53 5.05
CA VAL A 7 -14.53 -19.70 6.51
C VAL A 7 -15.05 -21.07 6.93
N ALA A 8 -16.11 -21.60 6.29
CA ALA A 8 -16.63 -22.94 6.58
C ALA A 8 -15.60 -24.03 6.23
N LEU A 9 -14.86 -23.85 5.14
CA LEU A 9 -13.79 -24.77 4.71
C LEU A 9 -12.49 -24.61 5.54
N ARG A 10 -12.25 -23.44 6.09
CA ARG A 10 -11.07 -23.10 6.89
C ARG A 10 -11.44 -22.30 8.14
N PRO A 11 -11.93 -22.95 9.23
CA PRO A 11 -12.35 -22.27 10.45
C PRO A 11 -11.22 -21.47 11.13
N SER A 12 -9.94 -21.81 10.87
CA SER A 12 -8.79 -21.07 11.38
C SER A 12 -8.79 -19.58 10.96
N LEU A 13 -9.50 -19.23 9.87
CA LEU A 13 -9.65 -17.84 9.43
C LEU A 13 -10.47 -16.99 10.38
N LEU A 14 -11.23 -17.59 11.29
CA LEU A 14 -11.96 -16.84 12.32
C LEU A 14 -11.05 -16.05 13.26
N VAL A 15 -9.76 -16.41 13.36
CA VAL A 15 -8.77 -15.62 14.12
C VAL A 15 -8.67 -14.18 13.62
N TRP A 16 -9.02 -13.91 12.37
CA TRP A 16 -9.01 -12.56 11.78
C TRP A 16 -10.26 -11.74 12.11
N ALA A 17 -11.36 -12.38 12.55
CA ALA A 17 -12.62 -11.70 12.82
C ALA A 17 -12.51 -10.55 13.83
N PRO A 18 -11.79 -10.68 14.97
CA PRO A 18 -11.63 -9.57 15.91
C PRO A 18 -10.89 -8.38 15.30
N VAL A 19 -9.87 -8.62 14.49
CA VAL A 19 -9.08 -7.57 13.84
C VAL A 19 -9.95 -6.78 12.85
N PHE A 20 -10.69 -7.47 11.99
CA PHE A 20 -11.61 -6.82 11.06
C PHE A 20 -12.78 -6.13 11.77
N ALA A 21 -13.25 -6.69 12.89
CA ALA A 21 -14.30 -6.04 13.70
C ALA A 21 -13.83 -4.71 14.29
N ILE A 22 -12.59 -4.62 14.76
CA ILE A 22 -11.99 -3.35 15.23
C ILE A 22 -11.89 -2.34 14.08
N VAL A 23 -11.36 -2.74 12.93
CA VAL A 23 -11.21 -1.84 11.77
C VAL A 23 -12.58 -1.37 11.27
N MET A 24 -13.57 -2.27 11.22
CA MET A 24 -14.94 -1.94 10.86
C MET A 24 -15.56 -0.99 11.90
N GLY A 25 -15.33 -1.22 13.18
CA GLY A 25 -15.79 -0.36 14.27
C GLY A 25 -15.27 1.07 14.14
N VAL A 26 -13.98 1.23 13.80
CA VAL A 26 -13.39 2.55 13.52
C VAL A 26 -14.06 3.21 12.32
N ALA A 27 -14.27 2.46 11.22
CA ALA A 27 -14.91 3.00 10.02
C ALA A 27 -16.37 3.44 10.32
N LEU A 28 -17.15 2.62 11.02
CA LEU A 28 -18.52 2.96 11.43
C LEU A 28 -18.57 4.16 12.37
N TRP A 29 -17.64 4.24 13.33
CA TRP A 29 -17.53 5.38 14.24
C TRP A 29 -17.32 6.71 13.49
N GLU A 30 -16.47 6.71 12.48
CA GLU A 30 -16.22 7.90 11.65
C GLU A 30 -17.45 8.27 10.80
N VAL A 31 -18.22 7.29 10.32
CA VAL A 31 -19.49 7.50 9.62
C VAL A 31 -20.54 8.14 10.55
N VAL A 32 -20.70 7.60 11.75
CA VAL A 32 -21.63 8.14 12.76
C VAL A 32 -21.27 9.58 13.14
N ARG A 33 -19.98 9.88 13.23
CA ARG A 33 -19.46 11.25 13.46
C ARG A 33 -19.59 12.17 12.24
N LYS A 34 -20.18 11.72 11.15
CA LYS A 34 -20.30 12.46 9.88
C LYS A 34 -18.97 12.93 9.32
N ARG A 35 -17.89 12.15 9.54
CA ARG A 35 -16.52 12.41 9.06
C ARG A 35 -15.99 11.29 8.13
N PRO A 36 -16.78 10.83 7.13
CA PRO A 36 -16.42 9.65 6.32
C PRO A 36 -15.14 9.85 5.48
N ARG A 37 -14.67 11.11 5.35
CA ARG A 37 -13.43 11.46 4.61
C ARG A 37 -12.32 11.92 5.54
N SER A 38 -12.33 11.48 6.79
CA SER A 38 -11.25 11.77 7.74
C SER A 38 -9.97 11.02 7.34
N LEU A 39 -8.83 11.45 7.90
CA LEU A 39 -7.58 10.70 7.74
C LEU A 39 -7.70 9.32 8.38
N LEU A 40 -8.36 9.24 9.53
CA LEU A 40 -8.55 8.01 10.28
C LEU A 40 -9.39 6.98 9.49
N SER A 41 -10.50 7.43 8.86
CA SER A 41 -11.29 6.58 7.96
C SER A 41 -10.47 6.05 6.78
N GLY A 42 -9.64 6.91 6.17
CA GLY A 42 -8.73 6.49 5.10
C GLY A 42 -7.71 5.45 5.57
N ILE A 43 -7.07 5.67 6.72
CA ILE A 43 -6.10 4.73 7.30
C ILE A 43 -6.79 3.40 7.65
N ALA A 44 -7.98 3.42 8.24
CA ALA A 44 -8.74 2.20 8.53
C ALA A 44 -9.01 1.39 7.26
N THR A 45 -9.38 2.06 6.16
CA THR A 45 -9.55 1.40 4.86
C THR A 45 -8.25 0.79 4.34
N VAL A 46 -7.13 1.51 4.44
CA VAL A 46 -5.80 0.96 4.07
C VAL A 46 -5.48 -0.26 4.92
N VAL A 47 -5.63 -0.18 6.24
CA VAL A 47 -5.36 -1.30 7.14
C VAL A 47 -6.20 -2.52 6.76
N ALA A 48 -7.51 -2.34 6.54
CA ALA A 48 -8.39 -3.43 6.09
C ALA A 48 -7.90 -4.06 4.77
N SER A 49 -7.49 -3.22 3.81
CA SER A 49 -7.03 -3.70 2.50
C SER A 49 -5.72 -4.48 2.59
N VAL A 50 -4.73 -3.98 3.33
CA VAL A 50 -3.42 -4.63 3.40
C VAL A 50 -3.42 -5.88 4.28
N LEU A 51 -4.33 -5.98 5.24
CA LEU A 51 -4.55 -7.20 6.00
C LEU A 51 -5.04 -8.38 5.14
N MET A 52 -5.58 -8.11 3.96
CA MET A 52 -5.92 -9.18 3.01
C MET A 52 -4.70 -9.97 2.53
N VAL A 53 -3.49 -9.39 2.56
CA VAL A 53 -2.25 -10.10 2.19
C VAL A 53 -1.96 -11.27 3.13
N PRO A 54 -1.81 -11.07 4.47
CA PRO A 54 -1.60 -12.19 5.39
C PRO A 54 -2.84 -13.10 5.51
N VAL A 55 -4.06 -12.62 5.28
CA VAL A 55 -5.27 -13.46 5.21
C VAL A 55 -5.19 -14.41 4.02
N ALA A 56 -4.81 -13.92 2.84
CA ALA A 56 -4.64 -14.74 1.65
C ALA A 56 -3.54 -15.79 1.85
N ASP A 57 -2.39 -15.40 2.40
CA ASP A 57 -1.30 -16.32 2.73
C ASP A 57 -1.75 -17.41 3.72
N HIS A 58 -2.46 -17.03 4.78
CA HIS A 58 -3.04 -17.99 5.73
C HIS A 58 -4.05 -18.93 5.07
N THR A 59 -4.85 -18.42 4.13
CA THR A 59 -5.83 -19.24 3.41
C THR A 59 -5.15 -20.30 2.53
N ILE A 60 -4.04 -19.94 1.88
CA ILE A 60 -3.32 -20.83 0.96
C ILE A 60 -2.45 -21.81 1.74
N ARG A 61 -1.63 -21.35 2.66
CA ARG A 61 -0.59 -22.11 3.35
C ARG A 61 -1.04 -22.76 4.65
N GLY A 62 -2.15 -22.31 5.24
CA GLY A 62 -2.61 -22.73 6.57
C GLY A 62 -1.81 -22.11 7.73
N SER A 63 -0.82 -21.26 7.45
CA SER A 63 0.01 -20.57 8.44
C SER A 63 0.32 -19.16 7.95
N ILE A 64 0.66 -18.25 8.87
CA ILE A 64 1.00 -16.87 8.53
C ILE A 64 2.52 -16.76 8.42
N ASN A 65 3.01 -16.30 7.27
CA ASN A 65 4.42 -16.07 7.04
C ASN A 65 4.82 -14.61 7.34
N GLY A 66 6.03 -14.39 7.87
CA GLY A 66 6.61 -13.06 8.07
C GLY A 66 6.72 -12.23 6.79
N ILE A 67 6.89 -12.89 5.63
CA ILE A 67 6.92 -12.24 4.32
C ILE A 67 5.58 -11.56 4.00
N ALA A 68 4.45 -12.22 4.29
CA ALA A 68 3.12 -11.65 4.07
C ALA A 68 2.92 -10.37 4.90
N TRP A 69 3.39 -10.36 6.16
CA TRP A 69 3.36 -9.17 7.01
C TRP A 69 4.26 -8.05 6.50
N TRP A 70 5.44 -8.40 5.98
CA TRP A 70 6.33 -7.40 5.39
C TRP A 70 5.68 -6.71 4.18
N TRP A 71 5.08 -7.49 3.27
CA TRP A 71 4.36 -6.93 2.13
C TRP A 71 3.13 -6.12 2.55
N ALA A 72 2.36 -6.58 3.52
CA ALA A 72 1.25 -5.83 4.08
C ALA A 72 1.70 -4.46 4.62
N LEU A 73 2.85 -4.42 5.32
CA LEU A 73 3.43 -3.17 5.82
C LEU A 73 3.85 -2.24 4.68
N MET A 74 4.58 -2.74 3.69
CA MET A 74 5.06 -1.93 2.55
C MET A 74 3.90 -1.36 1.73
N LEU A 75 2.89 -2.17 1.43
CA LEU A 75 1.66 -1.72 0.78
C LEU A 75 0.89 -0.73 1.65
N GLY A 76 0.86 -0.92 2.96
CA GLY A 76 0.24 0.00 3.91
C GLY A 76 0.87 1.39 3.87
N ILE A 77 2.19 1.46 3.86
CA ILE A 77 2.94 2.71 3.72
C ILE A 77 2.63 3.35 2.36
N TYR A 78 2.65 2.57 1.28
CA TYR A 78 2.34 3.04 -0.07
C TYR A 78 0.93 3.64 -0.19
N PHE A 79 -0.10 2.91 0.27
CA PHE A 79 -1.49 3.38 0.20
C PHE A 79 -1.76 4.57 1.12
N THR A 80 -1.10 4.61 2.29
CA THR A 80 -1.17 5.80 3.18
C THR A 80 -0.61 7.04 2.46
N GLY A 81 0.48 6.90 1.72
CA GLY A 81 1.01 7.96 0.87
C GLY A 81 0.00 8.46 -0.15
N THR A 82 -0.78 7.56 -0.75
CA THR A 82 -1.85 7.93 -1.69
C THR A 82 -2.94 8.77 -1.01
N ILE A 83 -3.32 8.45 0.23
CA ILE A 83 -4.28 9.27 1.00
C ILE A 83 -3.71 10.67 1.26
N ILE A 84 -2.45 10.75 1.68
CA ILE A 84 -1.77 12.03 1.94
C ILE A 84 -1.74 12.86 0.67
N TYR A 85 -1.38 12.27 -0.47
CA TYR A 85 -1.38 12.92 -1.78
C TYR A 85 -2.77 13.44 -2.17
N VAL A 86 -3.82 12.62 -2.05
CA VAL A 86 -5.20 13.03 -2.39
C VAL A 86 -5.65 14.21 -1.50
N LYS A 87 -5.29 14.21 -0.22
CA LYS A 87 -5.57 15.36 0.67
C LYS A 87 -4.85 16.63 0.22
N THR A 88 -3.60 16.53 -0.23
CA THR A 88 -2.84 17.65 -0.79
C THR A 88 -3.58 18.27 -1.99
N MET A 89 -4.20 17.45 -2.83
CA MET A 89 -4.90 17.91 -4.03
C MET A 89 -6.26 18.55 -3.75
N ILE A 90 -6.96 18.12 -2.71
CA ILE A 90 -8.37 18.49 -2.48
C ILE A 90 -8.50 19.46 -1.31
N ARG A 91 -8.06 19.07 -0.11
CA ARG A 91 -8.30 19.81 1.14
C ARG A 91 -7.18 20.77 1.49
N GLU A 92 -5.95 20.40 1.19
CA GLU A 92 -4.74 21.11 1.56
C GLU A 92 -4.08 21.77 0.33
N ARG A 93 -4.87 22.10 -0.69
CA ARG A 93 -4.38 22.56 -2.01
C ARG A 93 -3.46 23.80 -1.92
N ASN A 94 -3.72 24.68 -0.97
CA ASN A 94 -2.95 25.92 -0.77
C ASN A 94 -2.01 25.85 0.44
N ASN A 95 -1.85 24.68 1.05
CA ASN A 95 -1.01 24.49 2.22
C ASN A 95 0.37 23.95 1.79
N SER A 96 1.34 24.87 1.68
CA SER A 96 2.71 24.52 1.29
C SER A 96 3.39 23.57 2.29
N ARG A 97 3.10 23.69 3.60
CA ARG A 97 3.65 22.78 4.62
C ARG A 97 3.15 21.36 4.43
N TYR A 98 1.86 21.21 4.12
CA TYR A 98 1.29 19.89 3.87
C TYR A 98 1.83 19.26 2.57
N LEU A 99 2.05 20.07 1.53
CA LEU A 99 2.71 19.64 0.29
C LEU A 99 4.14 19.15 0.56
N THR A 100 4.92 19.89 1.33
CA THR A 100 6.28 19.49 1.72
C THR A 100 6.27 18.19 2.54
N PHE A 101 5.34 18.05 3.48
CA PHE A 101 5.15 16.81 4.23
C PHE A 101 4.82 15.63 3.30
N SER A 102 3.91 15.82 2.34
CA SER A 102 3.56 14.79 1.36
C SER A 102 4.78 14.35 0.54
N ILE A 103 5.57 15.28 0.03
CA ILE A 103 6.79 14.98 -0.74
C ILE A 103 7.81 14.26 0.15
N GLY A 104 8.03 14.74 1.38
CA GLY A 104 8.94 14.11 2.34
C GLY A 104 8.55 12.68 2.68
N TYR A 105 7.25 12.42 2.88
CA TYR A 105 6.72 11.08 3.11
C TYR A 105 7.05 10.13 1.95
N HIS A 106 6.79 10.55 0.71
CA HIS A 106 7.07 9.73 -0.47
C HIS A 106 8.57 9.54 -0.71
N ALA A 107 9.39 10.57 -0.43
CA ALA A 107 10.85 10.46 -0.52
C ALA A 107 11.40 9.46 0.51
N ALA A 108 10.92 9.49 1.74
CA ALA A 108 11.27 8.51 2.76
C ALA A 108 10.89 7.09 2.34
N PHE A 109 9.71 6.92 1.73
CA PHE A 109 9.28 5.61 1.24
C PHE A 109 10.14 5.10 0.08
N VAL A 110 10.59 5.97 -0.84
CA VAL A 110 11.57 5.60 -1.88
C VAL A 110 12.86 5.11 -1.25
N LEU A 111 13.39 5.80 -0.25
CA LEU A 111 14.62 5.40 0.43
C LEU A 111 14.47 4.05 1.13
N ILE A 112 13.36 3.85 1.86
CA ILE A 112 13.07 2.58 2.54
C ILE A 112 12.98 1.44 1.54
N SER A 113 12.20 1.60 0.48
CA SER A 113 12.04 0.55 -0.55
C SER A 113 13.35 0.27 -1.29
N LEU A 114 14.18 1.28 -1.55
CA LEU A 114 15.50 1.11 -2.16
C LEU A 114 16.44 0.30 -1.27
N VAL A 115 16.50 0.61 0.03
CA VAL A 115 17.30 -0.17 0.98
C VAL A 115 16.88 -1.64 0.96
N PHE A 116 15.58 -1.93 1.01
CA PHE A 116 15.09 -3.31 0.94
C PHE A 116 15.40 -3.99 -0.39
N ALA A 117 15.30 -3.29 -1.52
CA ALA A 117 15.64 -3.85 -2.84
C ALA A 117 17.13 -4.20 -2.94
N VAL A 118 18.01 -3.36 -2.41
CA VAL A 118 19.45 -3.62 -2.34
C VAL A 118 19.73 -4.82 -1.45
N LEU A 119 19.16 -4.88 -0.23
CA LEU A 119 19.35 -6.01 0.68
C LEU A 119 18.83 -7.33 0.07
N ALA A 120 17.71 -7.29 -0.65
CA ALA A 120 17.19 -8.43 -1.38
C ALA A 120 18.15 -8.90 -2.48
N SER A 121 18.73 -7.96 -3.24
CA SER A 121 19.70 -8.24 -4.30
C SER A 121 21.01 -8.81 -3.76
N CYS A 122 21.45 -8.34 -2.58
CA CYS A 122 22.65 -8.85 -1.91
C CYS A 122 22.43 -10.24 -1.25
N GLY A 123 21.21 -10.80 -1.29
CA GLY A 123 20.92 -12.11 -0.71
C GLY A 123 20.93 -12.12 0.80
N VAL A 124 20.78 -10.99 1.46
CA VAL A 124 20.74 -10.88 2.93
C VAL A 124 19.54 -11.64 3.50
N VAL A 125 18.44 -11.72 2.74
CA VAL A 125 17.27 -12.54 3.11
C VAL A 125 17.54 -13.98 2.72
N THR A 126 17.80 -14.82 3.70
CA THR A 126 18.15 -16.25 3.55
C THR A 126 16.92 -17.14 3.67
N GLY A 127 17.05 -18.42 3.31
CA GLY A 127 15.98 -19.42 3.46
C GLY A 127 15.01 -19.50 2.29
N PHE A 128 15.21 -18.73 1.22
CA PHE A 128 14.42 -18.82 0.00
C PHE A 128 15.03 -19.81 -1.01
N SER A 129 14.14 -20.50 -1.75
CA SER A 129 14.55 -21.17 -2.98
C SER A 129 15.07 -20.14 -3.99
N PRO A 130 15.91 -20.53 -4.98
CA PRO A 130 16.37 -19.60 -6.01
C PRO A 130 15.23 -18.91 -6.76
N TYR A 131 14.14 -19.64 -7.01
CA TYR A 131 12.94 -19.12 -7.66
C TYR A 131 12.24 -18.06 -6.80
N THR A 132 11.98 -18.35 -5.53
CA THR A 132 11.35 -17.40 -4.60
C THR A 132 12.23 -16.15 -4.40
N ARG A 133 13.57 -16.33 -4.37
CA ARG A 133 14.51 -15.21 -4.27
C ARG A 133 14.43 -14.28 -5.48
N LEU A 134 14.33 -14.85 -6.69
CA LEU A 134 14.18 -14.05 -7.91
C LEU A 134 12.93 -13.17 -7.84
N TRP A 135 11.79 -13.76 -7.56
CA TRP A 135 10.52 -13.01 -7.49
C TRP A 135 10.46 -12.01 -6.35
N TRP A 136 11.07 -12.36 -5.21
CA TRP A 136 11.25 -11.42 -4.10
C TRP A 136 12.06 -10.19 -4.53
N THR A 137 13.19 -10.39 -5.21
CA THR A 137 14.03 -9.31 -5.70
C THR A 137 13.31 -8.48 -6.76
N VAL A 138 12.66 -9.11 -7.72
CA VAL A 138 11.85 -8.43 -8.75
C VAL A 138 10.75 -7.58 -8.09
N GLY A 139 10.01 -8.15 -7.15
CA GLY A 139 8.92 -7.45 -6.43
C GLY A 139 9.43 -6.22 -5.67
N THR A 140 10.57 -6.32 -4.98
CA THR A 140 11.15 -5.17 -4.27
C THR A 140 11.62 -4.07 -5.21
N TRP A 141 12.19 -4.38 -6.36
CA TRP A 141 12.55 -3.37 -7.37
C TRP A 141 11.33 -2.72 -8.03
N LEU A 142 10.28 -3.49 -8.30
CA LEU A 142 9.02 -2.92 -8.78
C LEU A 142 8.39 -1.97 -7.74
N LEU A 143 8.51 -2.30 -6.45
CA LEU A 143 8.08 -1.41 -5.36
C LEU A 143 8.88 -0.10 -5.35
N VAL A 144 10.19 -0.13 -5.61
CA VAL A 144 11.02 1.09 -5.76
C VAL A 144 10.51 1.94 -6.92
N ILE A 145 10.21 1.32 -8.06
CA ILE A 145 9.66 2.03 -9.23
C ILE A 145 8.31 2.66 -8.89
N ALA A 146 7.41 1.92 -8.24
CA ALA A 146 6.10 2.43 -7.81
C ALA A 146 6.25 3.60 -6.82
N ALA A 147 7.17 3.49 -5.86
CA ALA A 147 7.48 4.54 -4.90
C ALA A 147 8.04 5.80 -5.59
N ALA A 148 8.95 5.63 -6.57
CA ALA A 148 9.52 6.74 -7.34
C ALA A 148 8.44 7.46 -8.18
N ILE A 149 7.54 6.72 -8.83
CA ILE A 149 6.40 7.29 -9.56
C ILE A 149 5.48 8.05 -8.60
N SER A 150 5.21 7.49 -7.43
CA SER A 150 4.38 8.13 -6.39
C SER A 150 5.02 9.42 -5.86
N LEU A 151 6.34 9.44 -5.66
CA LEU A 151 7.11 10.64 -5.32
C LEU A 151 6.99 11.70 -6.44
N PHE A 152 7.23 11.29 -7.68
CA PHE A 152 7.09 12.17 -8.84
C PHE A 152 5.66 12.75 -8.92
N ARG A 153 4.64 11.93 -8.73
CA ARG A 153 3.24 12.35 -8.68
C ARG A 153 3.00 13.40 -7.59
N SER A 154 3.50 13.15 -6.37
CA SER A 154 3.32 14.05 -5.24
C SER A 154 3.99 15.41 -5.44
N TRP A 155 5.04 15.47 -6.26
CA TRP A 155 5.77 16.69 -6.58
C TRP A 155 5.21 17.39 -7.83
N ALA A 156 5.00 16.68 -8.94
CA ALA A 156 4.70 17.27 -10.25
C ALA A 156 3.24 17.68 -10.39
N VAL A 157 2.30 16.85 -9.91
CA VAL A 157 0.87 17.08 -10.15
C VAL A 157 0.33 18.31 -9.40
N PRO A 158 0.62 18.55 -8.11
CA PRO A 158 0.17 19.76 -7.43
C PRO A 158 0.71 21.04 -8.07
N ARG A 159 1.98 21.02 -8.50
CA ARG A 159 2.61 22.17 -9.19
C ARG A 159 1.99 22.41 -10.55
N SER A 160 1.72 21.35 -11.34
CA SER A 160 1.03 21.46 -12.62
C SER A 160 -0.40 21.97 -12.48
N ALA A 161 -1.11 21.56 -11.45
CA ALA A 161 -2.46 22.02 -11.17
C ALA A 161 -2.50 23.52 -10.81
N HIS A 162 -1.43 24.05 -10.22
CA HIS A 162 -1.31 25.48 -9.91
C HIS A 162 -0.89 26.32 -11.13
N ASN A 163 -0.02 25.80 -11.98
CA ASN A 163 0.63 26.55 -13.06
C ASN A 163 0.08 26.18 -14.46
N GLY A 164 -1.03 25.43 -14.59
CA GLY A 164 -1.59 25.02 -15.87
C GLY A 164 -0.74 24.00 -16.65
N GLY A 165 0.08 23.21 -15.95
CA GLY A 165 1.04 22.28 -16.53
C GLY A 165 0.44 20.98 -17.08
N LYS A 166 1.28 20.18 -17.77
CA LYS A 166 0.91 18.95 -18.50
C LYS A 166 0.60 17.74 -17.62
N TRP A 167 1.02 17.75 -16.34
CA TRP A 167 0.90 16.62 -15.42
C TRP A 167 -0.45 16.59 -14.74
N THR A 168 -1.29 15.63 -15.09
CA THR A 168 -2.61 15.42 -14.50
C THR A 168 -2.64 14.15 -13.67
N PRO A 169 -3.50 14.05 -12.63
CA PRO A 169 -3.67 12.83 -11.85
C PRO A 169 -3.95 11.60 -12.71
N LYS A 170 -4.70 11.77 -13.81
CA LYS A 170 -5.06 10.70 -14.75
C LYS A 170 -3.86 10.15 -15.51
N ARG A 171 -2.94 11.02 -15.94
CA ARG A 171 -1.75 10.59 -16.70
C ARG A 171 -0.77 9.81 -15.85
N VAL A 172 -0.44 10.34 -14.68
CA VAL A 172 0.52 9.68 -13.77
C VAL A 172 -0.10 8.45 -13.11
N GLY A 173 -1.38 8.50 -12.73
CA GLY A 173 -2.08 7.39 -12.10
C GLY A 173 -2.17 6.12 -12.95
N LYS A 174 -2.31 6.24 -14.28
CA LYS A 174 -2.29 5.08 -15.17
C LYS A 174 -0.95 4.33 -15.13
N THR A 175 0.17 5.05 -15.18
CA THR A 175 1.51 4.44 -15.13
C THR A 175 1.72 3.76 -13.79
N GLU A 176 1.30 4.40 -12.70
CA GLU A 176 1.41 3.85 -11.36
C GLU A 176 0.58 2.57 -11.18
N GLN A 177 -0.64 2.52 -11.73
CA GLN A 177 -1.48 1.32 -11.70
C GLN A 177 -0.85 0.14 -12.44
N LEU A 178 -0.20 0.38 -13.59
CA LEU A 178 0.48 -0.67 -14.34
C LEU A 178 1.68 -1.25 -13.55
N VAL A 179 2.44 -0.40 -12.87
CA VAL A 179 3.56 -0.85 -12.03
C VAL A 179 3.04 -1.59 -10.80
N ALA A 180 1.97 -1.11 -10.15
CA ALA A 180 1.36 -1.78 -9.02
C ALA A 180 0.86 -3.18 -9.40
N LEU A 181 0.22 -3.33 -10.58
CA LEU A 181 -0.17 -4.64 -11.10
C LEU A 181 1.04 -5.57 -11.29
N GLY A 182 2.18 -5.04 -11.74
CA GLY A 182 3.43 -5.80 -11.84
C GLY A 182 3.93 -6.29 -10.48
N VAL A 183 3.80 -5.46 -9.43
CA VAL A 183 4.11 -5.87 -8.04
C VAL A 183 3.21 -7.00 -7.59
N ASP A 184 1.89 -6.89 -7.85
CA ASP A 184 0.92 -7.91 -7.46
C ASP A 184 1.20 -9.25 -8.16
N ILE A 185 1.56 -9.23 -9.44
CA ILE A 185 1.95 -10.43 -10.19
C ILE A 185 3.23 -11.04 -9.62
N ALA A 186 4.25 -10.22 -9.32
CA ALA A 186 5.50 -10.70 -8.74
C ALA A 186 5.32 -11.31 -7.33
N LEU A 187 4.27 -10.88 -6.62
CA LEU A 187 3.91 -11.44 -5.31
C LEU A 187 3.15 -12.77 -5.41
N ALA A 188 2.41 -12.97 -6.51
CA ALA A 188 1.60 -14.17 -6.73
C ALA A 188 2.43 -15.37 -7.25
N LEU A 189 3.63 -15.11 -7.79
CA LEU A 189 4.57 -16.12 -8.32
C LEU A 189 5.59 -16.55 -7.28
#